data_a232719a4d66d481b72723578d0cc557
#
_entry.id   a232719a4d66d481b72723578d0cc557
#
_cell.length_a   1.000
_cell.length_b   1.000
_cell.length_c   1.000
_cell.angle_alpha   90.00
_cell.angle_beta   90.00
_cell.angle_gamma   90.00
#
_symmetry.space_group_name_H-M   'P 1'
#
loop_
_entity.id
_entity.type
_entity.pdbx_description
1 polymer ?
#
loop_
_entity_poly.entity_id
_entity_poly.type
_entity_poly.pdbx_seq_one_letter_code
_entity_poly.pdbx_strand_id
1 'polypeptide(L)'
;MWLKTAHRFIERRDDAWLRLTLPIIGLLAIASGVGIFFKGFYRDTTYYSLMAVGQDFFSFIVVVPTLAIAALMAHRSSLRALFVWLGIVIYLTYTYAIAAFDNQFNALFLVYVALFACSLYALIGGFLGLNKDGIKARFTERTPVRAISLYLGTLAVLFYLTWLREVIPAVLTGTVPQSVKDSGTPTNAVHVLDMSWILPALLITAVNLRHRRSLGYLLAGPMLSFIVFMASAVLCMVISMSRAGYPLVVPQVILFIATLAVSLGLLIWYLRSLRVAAADADESQRCA
;
A
#
# COMPACT_ATOMS: atom_id res chain seq x y z
N MET A 1 7.51 -28.83 26.95
CA MET A 1 6.41 -27.87 26.80
C MET A 1 6.87 -26.48 26.30
N TRP A 2 8.17 -26.21 26.20
CA TRP A 2 8.77 -24.91 25.82
C TRP A 2 9.08 -24.74 24.32
N LEU A 3 9.08 -25.81 23.51
CA LEU A 3 9.48 -25.78 22.09
C LEU A 3 8.36 -25.44 21.09
N LYS A 4 7.09 -25.33 21.52
CA LYS A 4 5.96 -24.99 20.63
C LYS A 4 5.69 -23.49 20.48
N THR A 5 6.36 -22.62 21.23
CA THR A 5 6.08 -21.18 21.27
C THR A 5 6.94 -20.35 20.32
N ALA A 6 8.02 -20.90 19.79
CA ALA A 6 8.99 -20.17 18.96
C ALA A 6 8.56 -19.93 17.49
N HIS A 7 7.45 -20.51 17.03
CA HIS A 7 7.07 -20.47 15.61
C HIS A 7 5.91 -19.52 15.25
N ARG A 8 5.33 -18.78 16.21
CA ARG A 8 4.24 -17.85 15.91
C ARG A 8 4.73 -16.42 15.83
N PHE A 9 4.69 -15.83 14.64
CA PHE A 9 4.92 -14.40 14.42
C PHE A 9 3.70 -13.53 14.81
N ILE A 10 2.57 -14.15 15.17
CA ILE A 10 1.37 -13.52 15.75
C ILE A 10 1.32 -13.87 17.23
N GLU A 11 1.41 -12.85 18.10
CA GLU A 11 1.42 -13.05 19.58
C GLU A 11 0.06 -13.46 20.14
N ARG A 12 -1.03 -13.08 19.48
CA ARG A 12 -2.40 -13.46 19.88
C ARG A 12 -3.11 -14.20 18.76
N ARG A 13 -3.91 -15.18 19.14
CA ARG A 13 -4.73 -16.02 18.26
C ARG A 13 -5.97 -15.29 17.70
N ASP A 14 -6.10 -13.99 17.96
CA ASP A 14 -7.24 -13.21 17.48
C ASP A 14 -6.98 -12.71 16.06
N ASP A 15 -7.33 -13.56 15.07
CA ASP A 15 -7.34 -13.20 13.64
C ASP A 15 -8.51 -12.23 13.29
N ALA A 16 -9.05 -11.53 14.29
CA ALA A 16 -10.20 -10.64 14.12
C ALA A 16 -9.93 -9.56 13.06
N TRP A 17 -8.72 -9.04 13.00
CA TRP A 17 -8.31 -8.06 12.00
C TRP A 17 -8.23 -8.65 10.58
N LEU A 18 -7.86 -9.96 10.42
CA LEU A 18 -7.94 -10.64 9.11
C LEU A 18 -9.40 -10.86 8.67
N ARG A 19 -10.34 -11.05 9.60
CA ARG A 19 -11.76 -11.22 9.28
C ARG A 19 -12.37 -9.95 8.69
N LEU A 20 -11.81 -8.76 8.98
CA LEU A 20 -12.21 -7.51 8.32
C LEU A 20 -11.97 -7.53 6.81
N THR A 21 -11.15 -8.45 6.31
CA THR A 21 -10.95 -8.63 4.87
C THR A 21 -12.26 -8.99 4.14
N LEU A 22 -13.18 -9.72 4.77
CA LEU A 22 -14.44 -10.10 4.14
C LEU A 22 -15.34 -8.89 3.82
N PRO A 23 -15.68 -8.01 4.80
CA PRO A 23 -16.43 -6.79 4.48
C PRO A 23 -15.63 -5.86 3.55
N ILE A 24 -14.30 -5.77 3.67
CA ILE A 24 -13.48 -4.97 2.76
C ILE A 24 -13.63 -5.45 1.31
N ILE A 25 -13.55 -6.75 1.04
CA ILE A 25 -13.72 -7.32 -0.30
C ILE A 25 -15.10 -7.00 -0.86
N GLY A 26 -16.17 -7.20 -0.07
CA GLY A 26 -17.54 -6.93 -0.51
C GLY A 26 -17.76 -5.45 -0.84
N LEU A 27 -17.35 -4.56 0.06
CA LEU A 27 -17.49 -3.11 -0.14
C LEU A 27 -16.62 -2.61 -1.30
N LEU A 28 -15.39 -3.15 -1.43
CA LEU A 28 -14.47 -2.82 -2.52
C LEU A 28 -15.03 -3.24 -3.88
N ALA A 29 -15.61 -4.44 -3.97
CA ALA A 29 -16.25 -4.92 -5.20
C ALA A 29 -17.48 -4.06 -5.57
N ILE A 30 -18.25 -3.62 -4.57
CA ILE A 30 -19.38 -2.70 -4.79
C ILE A 30 -18.87 -1.35 -5.29
N ALA A 31 -17.92 -0.72 -4.57
CA ALA A 31 -17.40 0.60 -4.91
C ALA A 31 -16.81 0.63 -6.31
N SER A 32 -15.87 -0.28 -6.59
CA SER A 32 -15.21 -0.34 -7.89
C SER A 32 -16.13 -0.82 -9.01
N GLY A 33 -17.06 -1.75 -8.74
CA GLY A 33 -18.06 -2.18 -9.70
C GLY A 33 -18.98 -1.03 -10.13
N VAL A 34 -19.47 -0.22 -9.18
CA VAL A 34 -20.28 0.95 -9.51
C VAL A 34 -19.49 1.95 -10.36
N GLY A 35 -18.24 2.27 -9.98
CA GLY A 35 -17.40 3.18 -10.75
C GLY A 35 -17.12 2.72 -12.19
N ILE A 36 -17.00 1.41 -12.42
CA ILE A 36 -16.77 0.84 -13.76
C ILE A 36 -18.04 0.80 -14.61
N PHE A 37 -19.14 0.29 -14.04
CA PHE A 37 -20.32 -0.07 -14.83
C PHE A 37 -21.36 1.05 -14.93
N PHE A 38 -21.35 2.05 -14.03
CA PHE A 38 -22.30 3.16 -14.05
C PHE A 38 -21.61 4.44 -14.55
N LYS A 39 -21.69 4.69 -15.86
CA LYS A 39 -21.11 5.88 -16.49
C LYS A 39 -21.69 7.17 -15.90
N GLY A 40 -20.81 8.15 -15.63
CA GLY A 40 -21.21 9.45 -15.07
C GLY A 40 -21.56 9.38 -13.58
N PHE A 41 -21.20 8.32 -12.89
CA PHE A 41 -21.42 8.18 -11.44
C PHE A 41 -20.61 9.20 -10.63
N TYR A 42 -19.37 9.41 -10.99
CA TYR A 42 -18.51 10.40 -10.35
C TYR A 42 -18.95 11.82 -10.69
N ARG A 43 -19.03 12.68 -9.66
CA ARG A 43 -19.41 14.09 -9.79
C ARG A 43 -18.20 15.02 -9.82
N ASP A 44 -17.02 14.45 -9.73
CA ASP A 44 -15.72 15.12 -9.82
C ASP A 44 -15.49 15.67 -11.22
N THR A 45 -14.44 16.49 -11.39
CA THR A 45 -14.03 16.94 -12.72
C THR A 45 -13.81 15.75 -13.65
N THR A 46 -14.00 15.93 -14.96
CA THR A 46 -13.83 14.84 -15.95
C THR A 46 -12.46 14.17 -15.81
N TYR A 47 -11.43 14.95 -15.55
CA TYR A 47 -10.07 14.45 -15.32
C TYR A 47 -10.02 13.47 -14.12
N TYR A 48 -10.53 13.87 -12.97
CA TYR A 48 -10.53 13.04 -11.75
C TYR A 48 -11.46 11.83 -11.87
N SER A 49 -12.62 11.99 -12.51
CA SER A 49 -13.55 10.88 -12.77
C SER A 49 -12.90 9.78 -13.61
N LEU A 50 -12.10 10.14 -14.63
CA LEU A 50 -11.38 9.17 -15.46
C LEU A 50 -10.25 8.47 -14.67
N MET A 51 -9.57 9.19 -13.79
CA MET A 51 -8.59 8.57 -12.87
C MET A 51 -9.28 7.58 -11.94
N ALA A 52 -10.40 7.96 -11.32
CA ALA A 52 -11.18 7.09 -10.44
C ALA A 52 -11.61 5.80 -11.13
N VAL A 53 -12.13 5.88 -12.37
CA VAL A 53 -12.50 4.70 -13.16
C VAL A 53 -11.28 3.80 -13.44
N GLY A 54 -10.12 4.38 -13.76
CA GLY A 54 -8.87 3.61 -13.95
C GLY A 54 -8.43 2.87 -12.67
N GLN A 55 -8.56 3.53 -11.53
CA GLN A 55 -8.28 2.94 -10.21
C GLN A 55 -9.29 1.85 -9.84
N ASP A 56 -10.56 2.04 -10.15
CA ASP A 56 -11.60 1.05 -9.92
C ASP A 56 -11.35 -0.23 -10.73
N PHE A 57 -10.94 -0.08 -12.00
CA PHE A 57 -10.55 -1.22 -12.83
C PHE A 57 -9.43 -2.03 -12.19
N PHE A 58 -8.38 -1.35 -11.71
CA PHE A 58 -7.29 -2.00 -11.01
C PHE A 58 -7.78 -2.66 -9.71
N SER A 59 -8.61 -1.96 -8.94
CA SER A 59 -9.14 -2.46 -7.67
C SER A 59 -10.00 -3.70 -7.85
N PHE A 60 -10.90 -3.69 -8.84
CA PHE A 60 -11.81 -4.81 -9.09
C PHE A 60 -11.08 -6.05 -9.62
N ILE A 61 -10.18 -5.87 -10.61
CA ILE A 61 -9.55 -7.00 -11.31
C ILE A 61 -8.33 -7.53 -10.56
N VAL A 62 -7.57 -6.65 -9.88
CA VAL A 62 -6.28 -7.04 -9.26
C VAL A 62 -6.36 -7.04 -7.74
N VAL A 63 -6.84 -5.94 -7.13
CA VAL A 63 -6.78 -5.80 -5.67
C VAL A 63 -7.72 -6.77 -4.98
N VAL A 64 -8.98 -6.89 -5.43
CA VAL A 64 -9.97 -7.81 -4.83
C VAL A 64 -9.46 -9.25 -4.78
N PRO A 65 -9.07 -9.89 -5.90
CA PRO A 65 -8.62 -11.28 -5.86
C PRO A 65 -7.29 -11.45 -5.10
N THR A 66 -6.35 -10.50 -5.25
CA THR A 66 -5.06 -10.60 -4.55
C THR A 66 -5.23 -10.44 -3.03
N LEU A 67 -6.12 -9.54 -2.59
CA LEU A 67 -6.46 -9.36 -1.18
C LEU A 67 -7.06 -10.65 -0.58
N ALA A 68 -7.98 -11.30 -1.32
CA ALA A 68 -8.59 -12.56 -0.90
C ALA A 68 -7.55 -13.67 -0.75
N ILE A 69 -6.69 -13.84 -1.77
CA ILE A 69 -5.62 -14.86 -1.76
C ILE A 69 -4.62 -14.57 -0.64
N ALA A 70 -4.19 -13.32 -0.51
CA ALA A 70 -3.23 -12.92 0.53
C ALA A 70 -3.78 -13.15 1.94
N ALA A 71 -5.05 -12.84 2.19
CA ALA A 71 -5.71 -13.10 3.47
C ALA A 71 -5.81 -14.59 3.78
N LEU A 72 -6.24 -15.41 2.82
CA LEU A 72 -6.32 -16.87 2.98
C LEU A 72 -4.95 -17.49 3.27
N MET A 73 -3.91 -17.06 2.56
CA MET A 73 -2.55 -17.54 2.80
C MET A 73 -1.96 -17.02 4.11
N ALA A 74 -2.27 -15.78 4.52
CA ALA A 74 -1.87 -15.23 5.81
C ALA A 74 -2.54 -15.98 6.97
N HIS A 75 -3.82 -16.31 6.84
CA HIS A 75 -4.52 -17.16 7.81
C HIS A 75 -3.87 -18.55 7.95
N ARG A 76 -3.28 -19.07 6.87
CA ARG A 76 -2.46 -20.31 6.88
C ARG A 76 -1.02 -20.08 7.35
N SER A 77 -0.75 -19.00 8.08
CA SER A 77 0.55 -18.65 8.66
C SER A 77 1.67 -18.36 7.65
N SER A 78 1.32 -17.86 6.46
CA SER A 78 2.31 -17.38 5.49
C SER A 78 2.72 -15.94 5.79
N LEU A 79 3.93 -15.71 6.31
CA LEU A 79 4.46 -14.37 6.55
C LEU A 79 4.61 -13.55 5.25
N ARG A 80 4.94 -14.22 4.14
CA ARG A 80 5.02 -13.57 2.82
C ARG A 80 3.68 -12.99 2.41
N ALA A 81 2.62 -13.77 2.54
CA ALA A 81 1.27 -13.35 2.22
C ALA A 81 0.77 -12.25 3.17
N LEU A 82 1.15 -12.31 4.45
CA LEU A 82 0.83 -11.28 5.42
C LEU A 82 1.44 -9.91 5.05
N PHE A 83 2.68 -9.88 4.57
CA PHE A 83 3.30 -8.63 4.10
C PHE A 83 2.60 -8.05 2.87
N VAL A 84 2.19 -8.90 1.93
CA VAL A 84 1.39 -8.46 0.76
C VAL A 84 0.02 -7.96 1.22
N TRP A 85 -0.65 -8.69 2.10
CA TRP A 85 -1.94 -8.30 2.68
C TRP A 85 -1.86 -6.94 3.39
N LEU A 86 -0.86 -6.73 4.25
CA LEU A 86 -0.64 -5.44 4.93
C LEU A 86 -0.41 -4.31 3.91
N GLY A 87 0.38 -4.54 2.87
CA GLY A 87 0.61 -3.54 1.83
C GLY A 87 -0.66 -3.17 1.07
N ILE A 88 -1.53 -4.16 0.77
CA ILE A 88 -2.85 -3.90 0.17
C ILE A 88 -3.74 -3.11 1.15
N VAL A 89 -3.74 -3.46 2.42
CA VAL A 89 -4.54 -2.75 3.43
C VAL A 89 -4.07 -1.31 3.60
N ILE A 90 -2.74 -1.03 3.57
CA ILE A 90 -2.21 0.35 3.52
C ILE A 90 -2.72 1.07 2.27
N TYR A 91 -2.66 0.44 1.09
CA TYR A 91 -3.18 0.99 -0.16
C TYR A 91 -4.67 1.33 -0.07
N LEU A 92 -5.49 0.44 0.49
CA LEU A 92 -6.92 0.68 0.65
C LEU A 92 -7.22 1.78 1.67
N THR A 93 -6.51 1.80 2.81
CA THR A 93 -6.65 2.88 3.79
C THR A 93 -6.34 4.23 3.17
N TYR A 94 -5.26 4.33 2.41
CA TYR A 94 -4.86 5.53 1.69
C TYR A 94 -5.90 5.95 0.64
N THR A 95 -6.28 5.02 -0.24
CA THR A 95 -7.23 5.27 -1.34
C THR A 95 -8.60 5.72 -0.82
N TYR A 96 -9.12 5.04 0.20
CA TYR A 96 -10.45 5.37 0.72
C TYR A 96 -10.46 6.51 1.73
N ALA A 97 -9.32 6.91 2.29
CA ALA A 97 -9.19 8.22 2.91
C ALA A 97 -9.37 9.33 1.88
N ILE A 98 -8.70 9.26 0.71
CA ILE A 98 -8.91 10.22 -0.38
C ILE A 98 -10.37 10.22 -0.82
N ALA A 99 -10.94 9.04 -1.11
CA ALA A 99 -12.32 8.95 -1.57
C ALA A 99 -13.35 9.51 -0.57
N ALA A 100 -13.11 9.36 0.74
CA ALA A 100 -13.99 9.86 1.78
C ALA A 100 -13.85 11.37 2.05
N PHE A 101 -12.64 11.94 1.86
CA PHE A 101 -12.37 13.34 2.22
C PHE A 101 -12.30 14.28 1.02
N ASP A 102 -11.96 13.80 -0.17
CA ASP A 102 -11.60 14.64 -1.32
C ASP A 102 -12.54 14.47 -2.52
N ASN A 103 -13.23 13.31 -2.68
CA ASN A 103 -14.19 13.15 -3.78
C ASN A 103 -15.45 13.99 -3.57
N GLN A 104 -16.05 14.47 -4.66
CA GLN A 104 -17.36 15.11 -4.63
C GLN A 104 -18.41 14.14 -4.09
N PHE A 105 -19.26 14.63 -3.18
CA PHE A 105 -20.27 13.82 -2.49
C PHE A 105 -21.16 13.06 -3.48
N ASN A 106 -21.22 11.72 -3.34
CA ASN A 106 -22.00 10.83 -4.17
C ASN A 106 -22.66 9.70 -3.34
N ALA A 107 -23.44 8.84 -3.98
CA ALA A 107 -24.22 7.79 -3.31
C ALA A 107 -23.35 6.70 -2.63
N LEU A 108 -22.04 6.58 -2.96
CA LEU A 108 -21.12 5.64 -2.32
C LEU A 108 -20.38 6.24 -1.11
N PHE A 109 -20.70 7.46 -0.70
CA PHE A 109 -19.98 8.11 0.42
C PHE A 109 -19.88 7.22 1.66
N LEU A 110 -20.98 6.60 2.09
CA LEU A 110 -20.96 5.69 3.25
C LEU A 110 -20.16 4.41 2.99
N VAL A 111 -20.09 3.95 1.75
CA VAL A 111 -19.25 2.80 1.36
C VAL A 111 -17.76 3.20 1.48
N TYR A 112 -17.38 4.40 1.05
CA TYR A 112 -16.01 4.90 1.20
C TYR A 112 -15.63 5.05 2.68
N VAL A 113 -16.53 5.60 3.51
CA VAL A 113 -16.32 5.71 4.96
C VAL A 113 -16.15 4.34 5.59
N ALA A 114 -16.99 3.36 5.22
CA ALA A 114 -16.89 2.00 5.75
C ALA A 114 -15.59 1.29 5.30
N LEU A 115 -15.19 1.46 4.03
CA LEU A 115 -13.93 0.92 3.51
C LEU A 115 -12.71 1.54 4.22
N PHE A 116 -12.71 2.86 4.40
CA PHE A 116 -11.67 3.54 5.15
C PHE A 116 -11.61 3.01 6.59
N ALA A 117 -12.74 2.95 7.29
CA ALA A 117 -12.79 2.45 8.66
C ALA A 117 -12.31 0.98 8.77
N CYS A 118 -12.86 0.08 7.95
CA CYS A 118 -12.47 -1.34 7.98
C CYS A 118 -10.99 -1.54 7.66
N SER A 119 -10.46 -0.85 6.64
CA SER A 119 -9.04 -0.96 6.28
C SER A 119 -8.13 -0.35 7.34
N LEU A 120 -8.49 0.79 7.94
CA LEU A 120 -7.72 1.42 9.01
C LEU A 120 -7.64 0.51 10.25
N TYR A 121 -8.77 -0.05 10.70
CA TYR A 121 -8.76 -0.95 11.87
C TYR A 121 -8.11 -2.29 11.55
N ALA A 122 -8.23 -2.81 10.33
CA ALA A 122 -7.48 -3.98 9.89
C ALA A 122 -5.96 -3.72 9.89
N LEU A 123 -5.54 -2.53 9.47
CA LEU A 123 -4.13 -2.11 9.49
C LEU A 123 -3.59 -2.01 10.92
N ILE A 124 -4.30 -1.31 11.80
CA ILE A 124 -3.92 -1.15 13.21
C ILE A 124 -3.83 -2.51 13.88
N GLY A 125 -4.88 -3.33 13.78
CA GLY A 125 -4.90 -4.67 14.38
C GLY A 125 -3.84 -5.59 13.79
N GLY A 126 -3.61 -5.50 12.47
CA GLY A 126 -2.58 -6.24 11.76
C GLY A 126 -1.18 -5.97 12.30
N PHE A 127 -0.83 -4.72 12.56
CA PHE A 127 0.48 -4.37 13.12
C PHE A 127 0.60 -4.66 14.61
N LEU A 128 -0.44 -4.39 15.40
CA LEU A 128 -0.43 -4.62 16.85
C LEU A 128 -0.29 -6.11 17.21
N GLY A 129 -0.81 -7.00 16.37
CA GLY A 129 -0.71 -8.45 16.58
C GLY A 129 0.64 -9.08 16.24
N LEU A 130 1.64 -8.30 15.76
CA LEU A 130 2.88 -8.84 15.21
C LEU A 130 4.07 -8.73 16.17
N ASN A 131 4.77 -9.86 16.34
CA ASN A 131 6.05 -9.91 17.03
C ASN A 131 7.18 -9.50 16.05
N LYS A 132 7.62 -8.24 16.15
CA LYS A 132 8.67 -7.66 15.28
C LYS A 132 10.01 -8.37 15.39
N ASP A 133 10.40 -8.85 16.56
CA ASP A 133 11.69 -9.52 16.79
C ASP A 133 11.66 -10.95 16.25
N GLY A 134 10.54 -11.66 16.44
CA GLY A 134 10.31 -12.95 15.81
C GLY A 134 10.27 -12.89 14.29
N ILE A 135 9.74 -11.80 13.71
CA ILE A 135 9.77 -11.56 12.27
C ILE A 135 11.21 -11.34 11.78
N LYS A 136 12.00 -10.49 12.45
CA LYS A 136 13.40 -10.23 12.08
C LYS A 136 14.23 -11.52 12.10
N ALA A 137 14.03 -12.39 13.07
CA ALA A 137 14.77 -13.66 13.20
C ALA A 137 14.56 -14.61 12.00
N ARG A 138 13.50 -14.41 11.21
CA ARG A 138 13.22 -15.20 9.99
C ARG A 138 13.98 -14.73 8.75
N PHE A 139 14.66 -13.60 8.80
CA PHE A 139 15.43 -13.09 7.66
C PHE A 139 16.85 -13.63 7.66
N THR A 140 17.37 -13.89 6.45
CA THR A 140 18.74 -14.33 6.24
C THR A 140 19.69 -13.14 6.04
N GLU A 141 20.99 -13.36 6.14
CA GLU A 141 22.03 -12.37 5.79
C GLU A 141 21.94 -11.90 4.33
N ARG A 142 21.31 -12.68 3.45
CA ARG A 142 21.09 -12.36 2.03
C ARG A 142 20.00 -11.32 1.79
N THR A 143 19.31 -10.85 2.84
CA THR A 143 18.27 -9.82 2.72
C THR A 143 18.89 -8.53 2.16
N PRO A 144 18.32 -7.93 1.10
CA PRO A 144 18.91 -6.77 0.42
C PRO A 144 18.66 -5.46 1.18
N VAL A 145 19.07 -5.42 2.45
CA VAL A 145 18.83 -4.31 3.39
C VAL A 145 19.26 -2.97 2.83
N ARG A 146 20.49 -2.92 2.25
CA ARG A 146 21.03 -1.65 1.71
C ARG A 146 20.26 -1.14 0.51
N ALA A 147 19.93 -2.05 -0.43
CA ALA A 147 19.19 -1.69 -1.65
C ALA A 147 17.79 -1.18 -1.30
N ILE A 148 17.05 -1.88 -0.43
CA ILE A 148 15.71 -1.47 -0.02
C ILE A 148 15.76 -0.15 0.74
N SER A 149 16.67 0.02 1.71
CA SER A 149 16.80 1.25 2.48
C SER A 149 17.11 2.46 1.59
N LEU A 150 18.06 2.30 0.65
CA LEU A 150 18.39 3.36 -0.29
C LEU A 150 17.19 3.70 -1.18
N TYR A 151 16.54 2.69 -1.74
CA TYR A 151 15.38 2.87 -2.60
C TYR A 151 14.23 3.61 -1.90
N LEU A 152 13.79 3.14 -0.73
CA LEU A 152 12.70 3.76 0.03
C LEU A 152 13.05 5.19 0.45
N GLY A 153 14.29 5.42 0.91
CA GLY A 153 14.76 6.76 1.28
C GLY A 153 14.80 7.72 0.09
N THR A 154 15.35 7.26 -1.06
CA THR A 154 15.41 8.08 -2.30
C THR A 154 14.01 8.39 -2.81
N LEU A 155 13.12 7.39 -2.83
CA LEU A 155 11.73 7.58 -3.26
C LEU A 155 11.00 8.62 -2.38
N ALA A 156 11.14 8.50 -1.05
CA ALA A 156 10.53 9.46 -0.14
C ALA A 156 11.05 10.90 -0.36
N VAL A 157 12.37 11.08 -0.48
CA VAL A 157 12.96 12.40 -0.73
C VAL A 157 12.49 12.95 -2.08
N LEU A 158 12.48 12.12 -3.14
CA LEU A 158 12.02 12.54 -4.47
C LEU A 158 10.58 13.06 -4.44
N PHE A 159 9.65 12.34 -3.77
CA PHE A 159 8.27 12.77 -3.68
C PHE A 159 8.10 13.98 -2.74
N TYR A 160 8.85 14.08 -1.64
CA TYR A 160 8.85 15.31 -0.84
C TYR A 160 9.26 16.52 -1.68
N LEU A 161 10.33 16.42 -2.46
CA LEU A 161 10.78 17.52 -3.33
C LEU A 161 9.72 17.85 -4.40
N THR A 162 9.05 16.86 -4.94
CA THR A 162 7.98 17.04 -5.94
C THR A 162 6.81 17.83 -5.35
N TRP A 163 6.31 17.44 -4.17
CA TRP A 163 5.18 18.10 -3.54
C TRP A 163 5.54 19.48 -2.98
N LEU A 164 6.68 19.60 -2.32
CA LEU A 164 7.13 20.87 -1.74
C LEU A 164 7.45 21.92 -2.83
N ARG A 165 7.90 21.51 -4.02
CA ARG A 165 8.09 22.42 -5.16
C ARG A 165 6.80 23.13 -5.56
N GLU A 166 5.65 22.49 -5.42
CA GLU A 166 4.35 23.09 -5.71
C GLU A 166 3.79 23.85 -4.50
N VAL A 167 3.85 23.23 -3.32
CA VAL A 167 3.18 23.74 -2.11
C VAL A 167 3.89 24.97 -1.52
N ILE A 168 5.24 24.96 -1.44
CA ILE A 168 5.99 26.06 -0.81
C ILE A 168 5.75 27.40 -1.51
N PRO A 169 5.89 27.54 -2.85
CA PRO A 169 5.61 28.81 -3.52
C PRO A 169 4.16 29.28 -3.30
N ALA A 170 3.20 28.35 -3.37
CA ALA A 170 1.80 28.66 -3.19
C ALA A 170 1.50 29.25 -1.78
N VAL A 171 2.09 28.64 -0.73
CA VAL A 171 1.98 29.15 0.65
C VAL A 171 2.64 30.51 0.79
N LEU A 172 3.84 30.72 0.24
CA LEU A 172 4.57 31.99 0.35
C LEU A 172 3.89 33.15 -0.40
N THR A 173 3.20 32.85 -1.50
CA THR A 173 2.51 33.87 -2.33
C THR A 173 1.04 34.01 -2.00
N GLY A 174 0.49 33.20 -1.09
CA GLY A 174 -0.95 33.18 -0.78
C GLY A 174 -1.82 32.70 -1.95
N THR A 175 -1.26 31.92 -2.88
CA THR A 175 -1.99 31.40 -4.06
C THR A 175 -2.42 29.96 -3.86
N VAL A 176 -3.41 29.52 -4.65
CA VAL A 176 -3.87 28.12 -4.63
C VAL A 176 -2.99 27.29 -5.58
N PRO A 177 -2.45 26.12 -5.14
CA PRO A 177 -1.70 25.22 -6.01
C PRO A 177 -2.49 24.78 -7.24
N GLN A 178 -1.80 24.50 -8.35
CA GLN A 178 -2.47 24.11 -9.61
C GLN A 178 -3.21 22.78 -9.46
N SER A 179 -2.63 21.83 -8.74
CA SER A 179 -3.27 20.53 -8.45
C SER A 179 -4.60 20.67 -7.71
N VAL A 180 -4.72 21.63 -6.78
CA VAL A 180 -5.95 21.93 -6.06
C VAL A 180 -6.98 22.60 -6.98
N LYS A 181 -6.55 23.50 -7.88
CA LYS A 181 -7.46 24.10 -8.87
C LYS A 181 -8.02 23.06 -9.84
N ASP A 182 -7.18 22.13 -10.28
CA ASP A 182 -7.56 21.08 -11.23
C ASP A 182 -8.53 20.07 -10.59
N SER A 183 -8.36 19.79 -9.29
CA SER A 183 -9.27 18.90 -8.55
C SER A 183 -10.61 19.55 -8.23
N GLY A 184 -10.63 20.88 -8.04
CA GLY A 184 -11.80 21.57 -7.54
C GLY A 184 -12.13 21.27 -6.08
N THR A 185 -11.14 20.85 -5.31
CA THR A 185 -11.26 20.48 -3.89
C THR A 185 -10.68 21.60 -2.99
N PRO A 186 -11.02 21.65 -1.70
CA PRO A 186 -10.48 22.68 -0.79
C PRO A 186 -8.97 22.62 -0.59
N THR A 187 -8.40 21.43 -0.68
CA THR A 187 -6.96 21.14 -0.57
C THR A 187 -6.66 19.87 -1.42
N ASN A 188 -5.43 19.35 -1.37
CA ASN A 188 -5.05 18.12 -2.07
C ASN A 188 -4.80 17.02 -1.04
N ALA A 189 -5.73 16.05 -0.92
CA ALA A 189 -5.61 14.95 0.02
C ALA A 189 -4.39 14.06 -0.23
N VAL A 190 -3.95 13.93 -1.49
CA VAL A 190 -2.72 13.18 -1.84
C VAL A 190 -1.50 13.83 -1.18
N HIS A 191 -1.34 15.16 -1.31
CA HIS A 191 -0.24 15.88 -0.66
C HIS A 191 -0.27 15.73 0.86
N VAL A 192 -1.47 15.80 1.46
CA VAL A 192 -1.63 15.65 2.93
C VAL A 192 -1.21 14.24 3.36
N LEU A 193 -1.76 13.19 2.76
CA LEU A 193 -1.48 11.81 3.16
C LEU A 193 -0.05 11.38 2.83
N ASP A 194 0.49 11.82 1.70
CA ASP A 194 1.88 11.54 1.37
C ASP A 194 2.82 12.19 2.38
N MET A 195 2.76 13.50 2.55
CA MET A 195 3.70 14.23 3.40
C MET A 195 3.55 13.91 4.89
N SER A 196 2.34 13.58 5.36
CA SER A 196 2.11 13.32 6.79
C SER A 196 2.21 11.84 7.19
N TRP A 197 1.96 10.91 6.28
CA TRP A 197 1.88 9.47 6.59
C TRP A 197 2.86 8.63 5.77
N ILE A 198 2.70 8.59 4.45
CA ILE A 198 3.42 7.61 3.60
C ILE A 198 4.93 7.92 3.52
N LEU A 199 5.29 9.15 3.18
CA LEU A 199 6.71 9.52 3.04
C LEU A 199 7.47 9.45 4.36
N PRO A 200 6.93 9.90 5.52
CA PRO A 200 7.54 9.62 6.82
C PRO A 200 7.67 8.12 7.11
N ALA A 201 6.67 7.30 6.79
CA ALA A 201 6.73 5.87 7.00
C ALA A 201 7.82 5.20 6.13
N LEU A 202 8.01 5.65 4.88
CA LEU A 202 9.12 5.20 4.03
C LEU A 202 10.48 5.56 4.63
N LEU A 203 10.67 6.79 5.13
CA LEU A 203 11.91 7.23 5.78
C LEU A 203 12.19 6.44 7.06
N ILE A 204 11.18 6.28 7.92
CA ILE A 204 11.27 5.47 9.15
C ILE A 204 11.67 4.04 8.80
N THR A 205 11.06 3.45 7.77
CA THR A 205 11.38 2.11 7.30
C THR A 205 12.82 2.04 6.79
N ALA A 206 13.23 2.98 5.94
CA ALA A 206 14.56 3.05 5.38
C ALA A 206 15.65 3.14 6.45
N VAL A 207 15.49 4.05 7.42
CA VAL A 207 16.45 4.25 8.52
C VAL A 207 16.52 3.02 9.41
N ASN A 208 15.38 2.48 9.86
CA ASN A 208 15.36 1.31 10.74
C ASN A 208 15.89 0.05 10.04
N LEU A 209 15.58 -0.14 8.76
CA LEU A 209 16.09 -1.27 7.99
C LEU A 209 17.61 -1.15 7.77
N ARG A 210 18.11 0.06 7.46
CA ARG A 210 19.52 0.34 7.29
C ARG A 210 20.33 -0.01 8.54
N HIS A 211 19.77 0.28 9.72
CA HIS A 211 20.35 -0.07 11.02
C HIS A 211 19.98 -1.50 11.47
N ARG A 212 19.41 -2.32 10.60
CA ARG A 212 18.99 -3.71 10.89
C ARG A 212 18.11 -3.85 12.14
N ARG A 213 17.28 -2.84 12.43
CA ARG A 213 16.32 -2.86 13.54
C ARG A 213 15.07 -3.66 13.16
N SER A 214 14.43 -4.32 14.13
CA SER A 214 13.26 -5.18 13.91
C SER A 214 12.09 -4.46 13.25
N LEU A 215 11.87 -3.19 13.57
CA LEU A 215 10.84 -2.36 12.95
C LEU A 215 11.07 -2.20 11.42
N GLY A 216 12.31 -2.04 10.98
CA GLY A 216 12.64 -1.95 9.56
C GLY A 216 12.29 -3.24 8.80
N TYR A 217 12.58 -4.40 9.38
CA TYR A 217 12.20 -5.69 8.80
C TYR A 217 10.68 -5.90 8.80
N LEU A 218 9.96 -5.41 9.79
CA LEU A 218 8.50 -5.49 9.82
C LEU A 218 7.86 -4.64 8.72
N LEU A 219 8.31 -3.39 8.55
CA LEU A 219 7.68 -2.42 7.67
C LEU A 219 8.09 -2.55 6.19
N ALA A 220 9.30 -3.07 5.90
CA ALA A 220 9.82 -3.09 4.53
C ALA A 220 8.95 -3.87 3.54
N GLY A 221 8.45 -5.05 3.91
CA GLY A 221 7.56 -5.85 3.08
C GLY A 221 6.24 -5.13 2.76
N PRO A 222 5.48 -4.68 3.77
CA PRO A 222 4.27 -3.89 3.57
C PRO A 222 4.48 -2.62 2.75
N MET A 223 5.55 -1.84 3.00
CA MET A 223 5.83 -0.62 2.24
C MET A 223 6.15 -0.90 0.77
N LEU A 224 6.99 -1.91 0.48
CA LEU A 224 7.26 -2.31 -0.90
C LEU A 224 5.98 -2.81 -1.60
N SER A 225 5.15 -3.59 -0.91
CA SER A 225 3.86 -4.05 -1.45
C SER A 225 2.93 -2.88 -1.73
N PHE A 226 2.80 -1.93 -0.80
CA PHE A 226 2.03 -0.69 -1.00
C PHE A 226 2.48 0.05 -2.26
N ILE A 227 3.79 0.26 -2.45
CA ILE A 227 4.32 0.98 -3.62
C ILE A 227 3.98 0.22 -4.92
N VAL A 228 4.08 -1.12 -4.93
CA VAL A 228 3.68 -1.94 -6.09
C VAL A 228 2.22 -1.71 -6.45
N PHE A 229 1.30 -1.77 -5.48
CA PHE A 229 -0.13 -1.56 -5.73
C PHE A 229 -0.42 -0.11 -6.14
N MET A 230 0.17 0.87 -5.47
CA MET A 230 -0.02 2.27 -5.79
C MET A 230 0.50 2.62 -7.19
N ALA A 231 1.72 2.22 -7.54
CA ALA A 231 2.28 2.46 -8.87
C ALA A 231 1.45 1.80 -9.97
N SER A 232 0.95 0.58 -9.73
CA SER A 232 0.05 -0.11 -10.66
C SER A 232 -1.28 0.61 -10.84
N ALA A 233 -1.87 1.10 -9.74
CA ALA A 233 -3.11 1.88 -9.79
C ALA A 233 -2.92 3.17 -10.61
N VAL A 234 -1.84 3.92 -10.35
CA VAL A 234 -1.53 5.15 -11.11
C VAL A 234 -1.34 4.86 -12.60
N LEU A 235 -0.68 3.76 -12.97
CA LEU A 235 -0.56 3.37 -14.38
C LEU A 235 -1.94 3.05 -15.00
N CYS A 236 -2.84 2.40 -14.28
CA CYS A 236 -4.22 2.17 -14.73
C CYS A 236 -5.01 3.48 -14.88
N MET A 237 -4.83 4.45 -13.97
CA MET A 237 -5.40 5.79 -14.10
C MET A 237 -4.91 6.48 -15.38
N VAL A 238 -3.60 6.45 -15.63
CA VAL A 238 -2.99 7.04 -16.84
C VAL A 238 -3.52 6.38 -18.11
N ILE A 239 -3.69 5.05 -18.13
CA ILE A 239 -4.29 4.33 -19.26
C ILE A 239 -5.74 4.78 -19.50
N SER A 240 -6.53 4.93 -18.44
CA SER A 240 -7.92 5.39 -18.52
C SER A 240 -8.01 6.78 -19.15
N MET A 241 -7.14 7.70 -18.70
CA MET A 241 -7.05 9.06 -19.22
C MET A 241 -6.60 9.10 -20.69
N SER A 242 -5.58 8.32 -21.05
CA SER A 242 -5.09 8.24 -22.41
C SER A 242 -6.15 7.74 -23.39
N ARG A 243 -6.96 6.75 -22.97
CA ARG A 243 -8.09 6.25 -23.77
C ARG A 243 -9.19 7.29 -23.98
N ALA A 244 -9.31 8.25 -23.07
CA ALA A 244 -10.23 9.38 -23.19
C ALA A 244 -9.65 10.56 -23.98
N GLY A 245 -8.44 10.44 -24.54
CA GLY A 245 -7.80 11.46 -25.38
C GLY A 245 -6.93 12.47 -24.63
N TYR A 246 -6.70 12.29 -23.34
CA TYR A 246 -5.76 13.15 -22.61
C TYR A 246 -4.31 12.82 -22.98
N PRO A 247 -3.44 13.84 -23.15
CA PRO A 247 -2.05 13.61 -23.51
C PRO A 247 -1.28 12.90 -22.40
N LEU A 248 -0.45 11.93 -22.80
CA LEU A 248 0.44 11.24 -21.87
C LEU A 248 1.59 12.14 -21.45
N VAL A 249 1.79 12.31 -20.16
CA VAL A 249 3.00 12.92 -19.59
C VAL A 249 4.08 11.85 -19.53
N VAL A 250 4.82 11.67 -20.62
CA VAL A 250 5.80 10.58 -20.79
C VAL A 250 6.79 10.43 -19.62
N PRO A 251 7.40 11.52 -19.07
CA PRO A 251 8.28 11.39 -17.91
C PRO A 251 7.60 10.79 -16.68
N GLN A 252 6.33 11.13 -16.44
CA GLN A 252 5.54 10.56 -15.34
C GLN A 252 5.29 9.06 -15.54
N VAL A 253 4.94 8.65 -16.76
CA VAL A 253 4.73 7.23 -17.09
C VAL A 253 5.99 6.42 -16.85
N ILE A 254 7.14 6.91 -17.35
CA ILE A 254 8.45 6.26 -17.14
C ILE A 254 8.77 6.14 -15.67
N LEU A 255 8.54 7.19 -14.89
CA LEU A 255 8.77 7.19 -13.43
C LEU A 255 7.95 6.08 -12.75
N PHE A 256 6.65 5.97 -13.05
CA PHE A 256 5.79 4.96 -12.41
C PHE A 256 6.08 3.54 -12.90
N ILE A 257 6.46 3.33 -14.16
CA ILE A 257 6.93 2.03 -14.67
C ILE A 257 8.21 1.62 -13.94
N ALA A 258 9.19 2.52 -13.84
CA ALA A 258 10.44 2.26 -13.13
C ALA A 258 10.20 1.98 -11.63
N THR A 259 9.34 2.78 -11.00
CA THR A 259 8.94 2.59 -9.59
C THR A 259 8.30 1.22 -9.40
N LEU A 260 7.38 0.80 -10.25
CA LEU A 260 6.74 -0.52 -10.20
C LEU A 260 7.76 -1.64 -10.38
N ALA A 261 8.59 -1.56 -11.41
CA ALA A 261 9.58 -2.61 -11.72
C ALA A 261 10.59 -2.80 -10.58
N VAL A 262 11.14 -1.69 -10.06
CA VAL A 262 12.11 -1.73 -8.96
C VAL A 262 11.46 -2.23 -7.66
N SER A 263 10.26 -1.71 -7.32
CA SER A 263 9.55 -2.15 -6.11
C SER A 263 9.19 -3.62 -6.15
N LEU A 264 8.71 -4.11 -7.30
CA LEU A 264 8.35 -5.52 -7.48
C LEU A 264 9.59 -6.42 -7.39
N GLY A 265 10.69 -6.03 -8.03
CA GLY A 265 11.96 -6.74 -7.94
C GLY A 265 12.50 -6.83 -6.51
N LEU A 266 12.50 -5.69 -5.80
CA LEU A 266 12.93 -5.63 -4.40
C LEU A 266 11.97 -6.39 -3.47
N LEU A 267 10.66 -6.32 -3.70
CA LEU A 267 9.68 -7.10 -2.95
C LEU A 267 9.90 -8.59 -3.11
N ILE A 268 10.06 -9.07 -4.34
CA ILE A 268 10.34 -10.49 -4.63
C ILE A 268 11.63 -10.92 -3.94
N TRP A 269 12.70 -10.14 -4.06
CA TRP A 269 13.98 -10.45 -3.42
C TRP A 269 13.84 -10.47 -1.89
N TYR A 270 13.13 -9.49 -1.32
CA TYR A 270 12.86 -9.41 0.11
C TYR A 270 12.08 -10.63 0.62
N LEU A 271 10.99 -11.01 -0.06
CA LEU A 271 10.17 -12.16 0.32
C LEU A 271 10.91 -13.50 0.13
N ARG A 272 11.83 -13.60 -0.83
CA ARG A 272 12.67 -14.79 -1.03
C ARG A 272 13.77 -14.91 0.03
N SER A 273 14.16 -13.83 0.70
CA SER A 273 15.14 -13.84 1.78
C SER A 273 14.59 -14.36 3.12
N LEU A 274 13.28 -14.60 3.22
CA LEU A 274 12.64 -15.26 4.36
C LEU A 274 12.97 -16.75 4.38
N ARG A 275 13.46 -17.27 5.52
CA ARG A 275 13.64 -18.71 5.75
C ARG A 275 12.30 -19.43 5.64
N VAL A 276 12.29 -20.57 4.97
CA VAL A 276 11.12 -21.46 4.91
C VAL A 276 11.14 -22.34 6.16
N ALA A 277 10.07 -22.37 6.91
CA ALA A 277 9.96 -23.08 8.20
C ALA A 277 10.21 -24.62 8.14
N ALA A 278 10.34 -25.19 6.94
CA ALA A 278 10.57 -26.62 6.74
C ALA A 278 12.06 -27.06 6.87
N ALA A 279 13.02 -26.12 6.77
CA ALA A 279 14.44 -26.47 6.87
C ALA A 279 14.91 -26.71 8.31
N ASP A 280 14.23 -26.11 9.29
CA ASP A 280 14.64 -26.20 10.69
C ASP A 280 14.21 -27.53 11.37
N ALA A 281 13.25 -28.26 10.79
CA ALA A 281 12.81 -29.56 11.29
C ALA A 281 13.80 -30.70 10.91
N ASP A 282 14.48 -30.58 9.76
CA ASP A 282 15.39 -31.61 9.26
C ASP A 282 16.80 -31.51 9.91
N GLU A 283 17.19 -30.28 10.30
CA GLU A 283 18.49 -30.05 10.97
C GLU A 283 18.45 -30.50 12.45
N SER A 284 17.28 -30.37 13.12
CA SER A 284 17.09 -30.89 14.48
C SER A 284 16.98 -32.41 14.55
N GLN A 285 16.56 -33.08 13.45
CA GLN A 285 16.54 -34.56 13.36
C GLN A 285 17.90 -35.15 12.96
N ARG A 286 18.81 -34.36 12.38
CA ARG A 286 20.17 -34.82 12.07
C ARG A 286 21.16 -34.64 13.21
N CYS A 287 20.81 -33.86 14.21
CA CYS A 287 21.62 -33.64 15.43
C CYS A 287 21.13 -34.42 16.65
N ALA A 288 20.06 -35.21 16.53
CA ALA A 288 19.57 -36.16 17.54
C ALA A 288 19.87 -37.59 17.11
#